data_70a572a91e9332fa59439afb57d6c51d
#
_entry.id   70a572a91e9332fa59439afb57d6c51d
#
_cell.length_a   1.000
_cell.length_b   1.000
_cell.length_c   1.000
_cell.angle_alpha   90.00
_cell.angle_beta   90.00
_cell.angle_gamma   90.00
#
_symmetry.space_group_name_H-M   'P 1'
#
loop_
_entity.id
_entity.type
_entity.pdbx_description
1 polymer ?
#
loop_
_entity_poly.entity_id
_entity_poly.type
_entity_poly.pdbx_seq_one_letter_code
_entity_poly.pdbx_strand_id
1 'polypeptide(L)'
;MKKRAEKTQPAEQPTEQPLGSVLTPYQQTLRDRMLAAPVLPAPEPWRPVFASCAPVGGLLGIGFATHPDSHPDRGNDLVMVVSHDGHGLFDAVTGEKIARERDPDPEDATPDSTADLTCPGLGPIAGPRVRIAGLHGGGLHLTAAGGWGLEVVHPAWPHERVLLTHGSGMPHREPHGEGWWHIFNSHYSELRTVGFSPSGHTLAVATSSDLTLWTRAGRR
;
A
#
# COMPACT_ATOMS: atom_id res chain seq x y z
N MET A 1 53.85 -32.02 -46.02
CA MET A 1 53.01 -32.01 -44.80
C MET A 1 52.01 -30.84 -44.89
N LYS A 2 50.72 -31.13 -45.22
CA LYS A 2 49.64 -30.12 -45.28
C LYS A 2 48.91 -30.09 -43.95
N LYS A 3 48.99 -28.96 -43.23
CA LYS A 3 48.18 -28.71 -42.01
C LYS A 3 46.71 -28.49 -42.40
N ARG A 4 45.84 -29.33 -41.85
CA ARG A 4 44.38 -29.26 -41.97
C ARG A 4 43.90 -28.17 -41.01
N ALA A 5 43.27 -27.13 -41.52
CA ALA A 5 42.67 -26.09 -40.71
C ALA A 5 41.36 -26.64 -40.12
N GLU A 6 41.28 -26.64 -38.80
CA GLU A 6 40.09 -26.99 -38.02
C GLU A 6 39.12 -25.82 -38.06
N LYS A 7 37.95 -26.05 -38.65
CA LYS A 7 36.84 -25.08 -38.69
C LYS A 7 36.18 -25.09 -37.32
N THR A 8 36.43 -24.07 -36.52
CA THR A 8 35.65 -23.80 -35.30
C THR A 8 34.26 -23.39 -35.69
N GLN A 9 33.23 -24.19 -35.32
CA GLN A 9 31.84 -23.81 -35.41
C GLN A 9 31.55 -22.64 -34.45
N PRO A 10 30.78 -21.62 -34.88
CA PRO A 10 30.35 -20.59 -33.95
C PRO A 10 29.42 -21.22 -32.93
N ALA A 11 29.66 -20.93 -31.66
CA ALA A 11 28.75 -21.30 -30.56
C ALA A 11 27.36 -20.66 -30.81
N GLU A 12 26.35 -21.49 -30.87
CA GLU A 12 24.94 -21.02 -30.88
C GLU A 12 24.70 -20.20 -29.62
N GLN A 13 24.43 -18.92 -29.80
CA GLN A 13 23.99 -18.08 -28.71
C GLN A 13 22.63 -18.59 -28.20
N PRO A 14 22.43 -18.69 -26.88
CA PRO A 14 21.12 -19.08 -26.35
C PRO A 14 20.09 -18.05 -26.85
N THR A 15 19.08 -18.51 -27.53
CA THR A 15 17.93 -17.69 -27.95
C THR A 15 17.26 -17.20 -26.65
N GLU A 16 17.44 -15.93 -26.31
CA GLU A 16 16.66 -15.31 -25.24
C GLU A 16 15.19 -15.45 -25.58
N GLN A 17 14.51 -16.27 -24.79
CA GLN A 17 13.05 -16.33 -24.87
C GLN A 17 12.50 -14.97 -24.45
N PRO A 18 11.55 -14.40 -25.21
CA PRO A 18 11.00 -13.10 -24.85
C PRO A 18 10.42 -13.17 -23.43
N LEU A 19 10.79 -12.20 -22.58
CA LEU A 19 10.19 -11.93 -21.27
C LEU A 19 8.69 -11.58 -21.46
N GLY A 20 7.88 -12.57 -21.57
CA GLY A 20 6.45 -12.53 -21.87
C GLY A 20 5.93 -13.95 -21.94
N SER A 21 6.58 -14.86 -21.21
CA SER A 21 6.25 -16.27 -21.21
C SER A 21 4.79 -16.49 -20.80
N VAL A 22 4.12 -17.30 -21.57
CA VAL A 22 2.79 -17.85 -21.27
C VAL A 22 2.77 -18.33 -19.82
N LEU A 23 1.79 -17.86 -19.05
CA LEU A 23 1.62 -18.28 -17.66
C LEU A 23 1.55 -19.81 -17.58
N THR A 24 2.19 -20.40 -16.59
CA THR A 24 2.01 -21.83 -16.31
C THR A 24 0.53 -22.11 -15.95
N PRO A 25 0.03 -23.33 -16.09
CA PRO A 25 -1.34 -23.67 -15.70
C PRO A 25 -1.66 -23.29 -14.24
N TYR A 26 -0.70 -23.42 -13.35
CA TYR A 26 -0.84 -22.99 -11.95
C TYR A 26 -0.99 -21.46 -11.82
N GLN A 27 -0.14 -20.70 -12.49
CA GLN A 27 -0.20 -19.24 -12.47
C GLN A 27 -1.51 -18.73 -13.11
N GLN A 28 -1.97 -19.36 -14.17
CA GLN A 28 -3.25 -19.05 -14.80
C GLN A 28 -4.41 -19.31 -13.84
N THR A 29 -4.43 -20.47 -13.18
CA THR A 29 -5.46 -20.81 -12.18
C THR A 29 -5.48 -19.79 -11.03
N LEU A 30 -4.31 -19.38 -10.53
CA LEU A 30 -4.21 -18.41 -9.46
C LEU A 30 -4.71 -17.03 -9.91
N ARG A 31 -4.32 -16.61 -11.10
CA ARG A 31 -4.79 -15.36 -11.72
C ARG A 31 -6.30 -15.33 -11.87
N ASP A 32 -6.87 -16.39 -12.43
CA ASP A 32 -8.32 -16.50 -12.66
C ASP A 32 -9.09 -16.47 -11.34
N ARG A 33 -8.56 -17.12 -10.31
CA ARG A 33 -9.10 -17.08 -8.95
C ARG A 33 -9.09 -15.67 -8.35
N MET A 34 -7.99 -14.94 -8.50
CA MET A 34 -7.90 -13.55 -8.06
C MET A 34 -8.86 -12.64 -8.85
N LEU A 35 -9.01 -12.87 -10.16
CA LEU A 35 -9.94 -12.11 -11.00
C LEU A 35 -11.40 -12.37 -10.64
N ALA A 36 -11.75 -13.60 -10.32
CA ALA A 36 -13.11 -13.99 -9.96
C ALA A 36 -13.52 -13.51 -8.55
N ALA A 37 -12.55 -13.19 -7.66
CA ALA A 37 -12.82 -12.76 -6.31
C ALA A 37 -13.44 -11.34 -6.27
N PRO A 38 -14.69 -11.17 -5.83
CA PRO A 38 -15.28 -9.84 -5.66
C PRO A 38 -14.60 -9.07 -4.52
N VAL A 39 -14.75 -7.74 -4.53
CA VAL A 39 -14.35 -6.93 -3.36
C VAL A 39 -15.30 -7.23 -2.22
N LEU A 40 -14.77 -7.62 -1.07
CA LEU A 40 -15.51 -7.87 0.16
C LEU A 40 -15.18 -6.79 1.21
N PRO A 41 -16.08 -6.51 2.14
CA PRO A 41 -15.73 -5.78 3.35
C PRO A 41 -14.57 -6.48 4.07
N ALA A 42 -13.66 -5.70 4.64
CA ALA A 42 -12.63 -6.27 5.50
C ALA A 42 -13.29 -7.03 6.67
N PRO A 43 -12.78 -8.23 7.03
CA PRO A 43 -13.38 -9.02 8.11
C PRO A 43 -13.14 -8.39 9.47
N GLU A 44 -13.95 -8.76 10.46
CA GLU A 44 -13.67 -8.42 11.85
C GLU A 44 -12.22 -8.87 12.25
N PRO A 45 -11.48 -8.06 13.01
CA PRO A 45 -11.91 -6.86 13.74
C PRO A 45 -11.77 -5.53 12.94
N TRP A 46 -11.46 -5.60 11.65
CA TRP A 46 -11.29 -4.43 10.79
C TRP A 46 -12.64 -3.81 10.44
N ARG A 47 -12.78 -2.52 10.68
CA ARG A 47 -13.97 -1.76 10.30
C ARG A 47 -13.57 -0.51 9.50
N PRO A 48 -14.34 -0.11 8.50
CA PRO A 48 -14.06 1.09 7.73
C PRO A 48 -14.16 2.33 8.63
N VAL A 49 -13.26 3.28 8.41
CA VAL A 49 -13.25 4.59 9.09
C VAL A 49 -14.16 5.57 8.35
N PHE A 50 -14.11 5.55 7.04
CA PHE A 50 -14.98 6.35 6.18
C PHE A 50 -16.13 5.52 5.63
N ALA A 51 -17.25 6.16 5.29
CA ALA A 51 -18.36 5.48 4.60
C ALA A 51 -17.94 4.93 3.22
N SER A 52 -16.97 5.59 2.55
CA SER A 52 -16.31 5.15 1.32
C SER A 52 -14.83 5.44 1.42
N CYS A 53 -14.41 6.67 1.13
CA CYS A 53 -13.04 7.14 1.22
C CYS A 53 -13.01 8.63 1.57
N ALA A 54 -11.85 9.15 1.96
CA ALA A 54 -11.59 10.57 2.00
C ALA A 54 -10.99 11.02 0.66
N PRO A 55 -11.65 11.91 -0.11
CA PRO A 55 -11.09 12.42 -1.34
C PRO A 55 -9.88 13.32 -1.07
N VAL A 56 -8.77 13.05 -1.77
CA VAL A 56 -7.53 13.83 -1.72
C VAL A 56 -6.97 13.92 -3.13
N GLY A 57 -7.32 15.00 -3.84
CA GLY A 57 -6.80 15.21 -5.19
C GLY A 57 -5.29 15.37 -5.21
N GLY A 58 -4.64 14.71 -6.19
CA GLY A 58 -3.19 14.79 -6.37
C GLY A 58 -2.38 14.21 -5.21
N LEU A 59 -2.90 13.17 -4.54
CA LEU A 59 -2.22 12.50 -3.42
C LEU A 59 -0.88 11.91 -3.89
N LEU A 60 0.19 12.26 -3.19
CA LEU A 60 1.55 11.81 -3.44
C LEU A 60 1.94 10.64 -2.52
N GLY A 61 1.51 10.69 -1.27
CA GLY A 61 1.83 9.65 -0.30
C GLY A 61 1.22 9.91 1.07
N ILE A 62 1.38 8.94 1.95
CA ILE A 62 0.92 9.02 3.34
C ILE A 62 1.98 8.54 4.32
N GLY A 63 1.89 9.02 5.54
CA GLY A 63 2.70 8.53 6.66
C GLY A 63 1.89 8.40 7.93
N PHE A 64 2.33 7.52 8.82
CA PHE A 64 1.71 7.38 10.13
C PHE A 64 2.49 8.14 11.20
N ALA A 65 1.75 8.69 12.14
CA ALA A 65 2.28 9.28 13.37
C ALA A 65 1.40 8.86 14.56
N THR A 66 1.90 9.07 15.75
CA THR A 66 1.17 8.82 17.00
C THR A 66 0.71 10.15 17.59
N HIS A 67 -0.55 10.23 18.02
CA HIS A 67 -1.03 11.42 18.71
C HIS A 67 -0.23 11.64 20.02
N PRO A 68 0.26 12.85 20.31
CA PRO A 68 1.09 13.11 21.50
C PRO A 68 0.38 12.80 22.83
N ASP A 69 -0.95 13.03 22.91
CA ASP A 69 -1.76 12.72 24.09
C ASP A 69 -2.26 11.27 24.10
N SER A 70 -1.48 10.36 23.53
CA SER A 70 -1.89 8.98 23.33
C SER A 70 -2.03 8.17 24.62
N HIS A 71 -3.11 7.36 24.69
CA HIS A 71 -3.26 6.33 25.71
C HIS A 71 -3.06 4.95 25.05
N PRO A 72 -2.27 4.03 25.64
CA PRO A 72 -1.91 2.74 25.00
C PRO A 72 -3.07 1.92 24.48
N ASP A 73 -4.25 2.02 25.12
CA ASP A 73 -5.42 1.18 24.81
C ASP A 73 -6.39 1.82 23.81
N ARG A 74 -6.11 3.02 23.27
CA ARG A 74 -7.10 3.82 22.54
C ARG A 74 -6.76 4.07 21.09
N GLY A 75 -5.99 3.27 20.40
CA GLY A 75 -5.69 3.51 18.99
C GLY A 75 -5.46 4.99 18.67
N ASN A 76 -4.20 5.42 18.63
CA ASN A 76 -3.84 6.83 18.54
C ASN A 76 -3.08 7.14 17.25
N ASP A 77 -3.35 6.33 16.24
CA ASP A 77 -2.74 6.54 14.94
C ASP A 77 -3.31 7.79 14.29
N LEU A 78 -2.40 8.60 13.78
CA LEU A 78 -2.69 9.71 12.88
C LEU A 78 -2.16 9.35 11.49
N VAL A 79 -2.88 9.75 10.46
CA VAL A 79 -2.44 9.60 9.07
C VAL A 79 -2.17 10.98 8.50
N MET A 80 -0.91 11.25 8.20
CA MET A 80 -0.50 12.41 7.44
C MET A 80 -0.61 12.10 5.95
N VAL A 81 -1.22 13.00 5.20
CA VAL A 81 -1.37 12.93 3.75
C VAL A 81 -0.59 14.06 3.12
N VAL A 82 0.21 13.75 2.13
CA VAL A 82 0.94 14.71 1.29
C VAL A 82 0.34 14.68 -0.10
N SER A 83 -0.03 15.85 -0.63
CA SER A 83 -0.63 16.02 -1.95
C SER A 83 -0.09 17.27 -2.64
N HIS A 84 -0.36 17.43 -3.94
CA HIS A 84 -0.04 18.65 -4.67
C HIS A 84 -0.76 19.90 -4.11
N ASP A 85 -1.87 19.72 -3.38
CA ASP A 85 -2.64 20.80 -2.75
C ASP A 85 -2.26 21.01 -1.27
N GLY A 86 -1.08 20.54 -0.87
CA GLY A 86 -0.55 20.67 0.49
C GLY A 86 -0.72 19.41 1.33
N HIS A 87 -0.62 19.57 2.65
CA HIS A 87 -0.61 18.49 3.62
C HIS A 87 -1.89 18.44 4.45
N GLY A 88 -2.31 17.26 4.84
CA GLY A 88 -3.45 17.02 5.73
C GLY A 88 -3.12 16.00 6.82
N LEU A 89 -3.77 16.13 7.96
CA LEU A 89 -3.66 15.18 9.07
C LEU A 89 -5.04 14.69 9.46
N PHE A 90 -5.19 13.37 9.56
CA PHE A 90 -6.44 12.70 9.91
C PHE A 90 -6.26 11.85 11.16
N ASP A 91 -7.29 11.84 12.01
CA ASP A 91 -7.45 10.82 13.05
C ASP A 91 -7.81 9.49 12.37
N ALA A 92 -7.02 8.46 12.57
CA ALA A 92 -7.19 7.17 11.90
C ALA A 92 -8.31 6.31 12.48
N VAL A 93 -8.94 6.72 13.59
CA VAL A 93 -10.07 6.03 14.23
C VAL A 93 -11.39 6.66 13.84
N THR A 94 -11.43 8.00 13.84
CA THR A 94 -12.66 8.76 13.57
C THR A 94 -12.79 9.21 12.11
N GLY A 95 -11.68 9.32 11.39
CA GLY A 95 -11.62 9.90 10.05
C GLY A 95 -11.68 11.42 10.04
N GLU A 96 -11.67 12.07 11.21
CA GLU A 96 -11.68 13.51 11.31
C GLU A 96 -10.40 14.11 10.76
N LYS A 97 -10.52 15.17 9.95
CA LYS A 97 -9.38 15.96 9.53
C LYS A 97 -9.00 16.95 10.65
N ILE A 98 -7.88 16.68 11.30
CA ILE A 98 -7.40 17.43 12.47
C ILE A 98 -6.68 18.71 12.07
N ALA A 99 -5.87 18.65 11.00
CA ALA A 99 -5.07 19.77 10.56
C ALA A 99 -4.89 19.77 9.04
N ARG A 100 -4.63 20.94 8.48
CA ARG A 100 -4.30 21.12 7.06
C ARG A 100 -3.33 22.28 6.88
N GLU A 101 -2.29 22.05 6.07
CA GLU A 101 -1.40 23.07 5.52
C GLU A 101 -1.59 23.10 3.99
N ARG A 102 -1.93 24.28 3.44
CA ARG A 102 -2.21 24.44 2.01
C ARG A 102 -1.03 24.95 1.22
N ASP A 103 -0.11 25.61 1.88
CA ASP A 103 1.04 26.28 1.27
C ASP A 103 2.29 25.95 2.11
N PRO A 104 2.70 24.67 2.13
CA PRO A 104 3.92 24.28 2.82
C PRO A 104 5.14 24.93 2.16
N ASP A 105 6.20 25.13 2.91
CA ASP A 105 7.47 25.59 2.36
C ASP A 105 7.87 24.70 1.16
N PRO A 106 8.37 25.28 0.06
CA PRO A 106 8.71 24.51 -1.15
C PRO A 106 9.66 23.32 -0.90
N GLU A 107 10.56 23.45 0.07
CA GLU A 107 11.49 22.38 0.47
C GLU A 107 10.80 21.22 1.18
N ASP A 108 9.64 21.45 1.77
CA ASP A 108 8.85 20.48 2.53
C ASP A 108 7.56 20.04 1.81
N ALA A 109 7.26 20.62 0.65
CA ALA A 109 6.02 20.36 -0.08
C ALA A 109 5.89 18.91 -0.56
N THR A 110 7.02 18.24 -0.80
CA THR A 110 7.07 16.84 -1.21
C THR A 110 8.11 16.07 -0.39
N PRO A 111 7.91 14.75 -0.19
CA PRO A 111 8.92 13.93 0.48
C PRO A 111 10.23 13.92 -0.30
N ASP A 112 11.30 14.37 0.33
CA ASP A 112 12.63 14.40 -0.30
C ASP A 112 13.38 13.09 0.03
N SER A 113 14.02 12.51 -0.98
CA SER A 113 14.90 11.35 -0.83
C SER A 113 16.12 11.66 0.03
N THR A 114 16.62 12.90 0.02
CA THR A 114 17.75 13.33 0.85
C THR A 114 17.37 13.52 2.33
N ALA A 115 16.08 13.74 2.60
CA ALA A 115 15.50 13.86 3.93
C ALA A 115 14.80 12.56 4.41
N ASP A 116 15.26 11.40 3.93
CA ASP A 116 14.70 10.07 4.25
C ASP A 116 13.19 9.95 3.97
N LEU A 117 12.71 10.59 2.90
CA LEU A 117 11.29 10.65 2.49
C LEU A 117 10.38 11.20 3.59
N THR A 118 10.81 12.22 4.31
CA THR A 118 10.02 12.80 5.40
C THR A 118 9.46 14.18 5.03
N CYS A 119 8.32 14.53 5.62
CA CYS A 119 7.77 15.88 5.65
C CYS A 119 7.55 16.33 7.09
N PRO A 120 7.56 17.65 7.39
CA PRO A 120 7.22 18.16 8.71
C PRO A 120 5.83 17.75 9.14
N GLY A 121 5.68 17.32 10.38
CA GLY A 121 4.37 17.08 10.97
C GLY A 121 3.57 18.38 11.13
N LEU A 122 2.25 18.28 11.21
CA LEU A 122 1.36 19.43 11.34
C LEU A 122 0.36 19.26 12.49
N GLY A 123 -0.21 20.36 12.96
CA GLY A 123 -1.15 20.35 14.09
C GLY A 123 -0.54 19.77 15.36
N PRO A 124 -1.19 18.76 15.99
CA PRO A 124 -0.69 18.20 17.25
C PRO A 124 0.66 17.48 17.14
N ILE A 125 1.10 17.15 15.92
CA ILE A 125 2.40 16.52 15.66
C ILE A 125 3.40 17.49 15.01
N ALA A 126 3.18 18.79 15.12
CA ALA A 126 4.12 19.80 14.64
C ALA A 126 5.49 19.67 15.35
N GLY A 127 6.56 19.78 14.57
CA GLY A 127 7.95 19.65 15.03
C GLY A 127 8.63 18.37 14.57
N PRO A 128 8.20 17.16 14.97
CA PRO A 128 8.72 15.92 14.39
C PRO A 128 8.44 15.81 12.88
N ARG A 129 9.35 15.14 12.16
CA ARG A 129 9.13 14.78 10.76
C ARG A 129 8.43 13.43 10.65
N VAL A 130 7.51 13.31 9.71
CA VAL A 130 6.76 12.07 9.42
C VAL A 130 7.31 11.45 8.14
N ARG A 131 7.66 10.17 8.20
CA ARG A 131 8.08 9.42 7.02
C ARG A 131 6.87 9.13 6.13
N ILE A 132 6.99 9.47 4.85
CA ILE A 132 5.94 9.35 3.83
C ILE A 132 6.28 8.22 2.88
N ALA A 133 5.32 7.36 2.62
CA ALA A 133 5.38 6.30 1.61
C ALA A 133 4.40 6.62 0.46
N GLY A 134 4.83 6.44 -0.77
CA GLY A 134 4.00 6.71 -1.95
C GLY A 134 4.79 6.90 -3.23
N LEU A 135 4.43 7.91 -4.01
CA LEU A 135 4.99 8.17 -5.34
C LEU A 135 6.52 8.32 -5.34
N HIS A 136 7.08 8.93 -4.31
CA HIS A 136 8.52 9.18 -4.20
C HIS A 136 9.29 7.99 -3.63
N GLY A 137 8.61 6.89 -3.34
CA GLY A 137 9.18 5.69 -2.74
C GLY A 137 8.75 5.49 -1.29
N GLY A 138 9.55 4.72 -0.54
CA GLY A 138 9.20 4.29 0.81
C GLY A 138 8.20 3.13 0.81
N GLY A 139 7.80 2.71 2.00
CA GLY A 139 6.82 1.64 2.19
C GLY A 139 6.25 1.68 3.59
N LEU A 140 5.03 1.19 3.73
CA LEU A 140 4.36 0.94 5.00
C LEU A 140 4.55 -0.53 5.42
N HIS A 141 4.17 -0.87 6.63
CA HIS A 141 4.24 -2.26 7.10
C HIS A 141 3.21 -3.13 6.37
N LEU A 142 3.65 -4.23 5.77
CA LEU A 142 2.76 -5.19 5.12
C LEU A 142 2.26 -6.29 6.06
N THR A 143 2.72 -6.29 7.30
CA THR A 143 2.26 -7.24 8.33
C THR A 143 1.90 -6.50 9.62
N ALA A 144 0.93 -7.04 10.35
CA ALA A 144 0.53 -6.52 11.66
C ALA A 144 0.37 -7.65 12.68
N ALA A 145 0.42 -7.28 13.96
CA ALA A 145 0.22 -8.23 15.04
C ALA A 145 -1.12 -8.98 14.92
N GLY A 146 -1.16 -10.22 15.37
CA GLY A 146 -2.31 -11.10 15.24
C GLY A 146 -2.39 -11.84 13.91
N GLY A 147 -1.28 -11.89 13.15
CA GLY A 147 -1.19 -12.69 11.92
C GLY A 147 -1.81 -12.03 10.68
N TRP A 148 -2.05 -10.73 10.70
CA TRP A 148 -2.57 -9.99 9.55
C TRP A 148 -1.47 -9.66 8.55
N GLY A 149 -1.77 -9.79 7.26
CA GLY A 149 -0.88 -9.48 6.15
C GLY A 149 -1.60 -8.78 5.01
N LEU A 150 -0.83 -8.11 4.17
CA LEU A 150 -1.31 -7.44 2.96
C LEU A 150 -0.49 -7.86 1.76
N GLU A 151 -1.16 -8.04 0.64
CA GLU A 151 -0.54 -8.26 -0.66
C GLU A 151 -1.16 -7.34 -1.70
N VAL A 152 -0.32 -6.77 -2.57
CA VAL A 152 -0.77 -6.07 -3.77
C VAL A 152 -0.51 -6.98 -4.96
N VAL A 153 -1.56 -7.26 -5.71
CA VAL A 153 -1.50 -8.16 -6.88
C VAL A 153 -2.05 -7.47 -8.14
N HIS A 154 -1.52 -7.85 -9.29
CA HIS A 154 -1.85 -7.25 -10.59
C HIS A 154 -2.40 -8.30 -11.57
N PRO A 155 -3.50 -9.01 -11.25
CA PRO A 155 -4.02 -10.09 -12.09
C PRO A 155 -4.58 -9.57 -13.42
N ALA A 156 -4.93 -8.27 -13.49
CA ALA A 156 -5.39 -7.57 -14.68
C ALA A 156 -4.71 -6.20 -14.79
N TRP A 157 -3.39 -6.21 -15.06
CA TRP A 157 -2.65 -4.97 -15.27
C TRP A 157 -3.39 -4.02 -16.24
N PRO A 158 -3.46 -2.68 -15.98
CA PRO A 158 -2.76 -1.92 -14.94
C PRO A 158 -3.46 -1.85 -13.58
N HIS A 159 -4.62 -2.50 -13.40
CA HIS A 159 -5.39 -2.43 -12.17
C HIS A 159 -4.78 -3.30 -11.07
N GLU A 160 -4.67 -2.71 -9.88
CA GLU A 160 -4.12 -3.34 -8.70
C GLU A 160 -5.24 -3.76 -7.76
N ARG A 161 -5.02 -4.85 -7.05
CA ARG A 161 -5.90 -5.34 -6.00
C ARG A 161 -5.15 -5.45 -4.70
N VAL A 162 -5.79 -5.04 -3.62
CA VAL A 162 -5.27 -5.24 -2.27
C VAL A 162 -5.96 -6.42 -1.64
N LEU A 163 -5.17 -7.40 -1.25
CA LEU A 163 -5.60 -8.59 -0.53
C LEU A 163 -5.20 -8.46 0.93
N LEU A 164 -6.16 -8.60 1.83
CA LEU A 164 -5.93 -8.76 3.27
C LEU A 164 -5.88 -10.25 3.57
N THR A 165 -4.88 -10.69 4.32
CA THR A 165 -4.69 -12.10 4.71
C THR A 165 -4.64 -12.23 6.21
N HIS A 166 -5.00 -13.41 6.73
CA HIS A 166 -4.92 -13.72 8.16
C HIS A 166 -4.34 -15.12 8.39
N GLY A 167 -3.39 -15.20 9.31
CA GLY A 167 -2.69 -16.45 9.63
C GLY A 167 -1.87 -16.97 8.45
N SER A 168 -2.11 -18.22 8.06
CA SER A 168 -1.52 -18.84 6.87
C SER A 168 -2.41 -18.74 5.64
N GLY A 169 -3.44 -17.89 5.69
CA GLY A 169 -4.39 -17.69 4.60
C GLY A 169 -3.68 -17.20 3.34
N MET A 170 -3.75 -17.99 2.29
CA MET A 170 -3.07 -17.71 1.02
C MET A 170 -4.07 -17.88 -0.12
N PRO A 171 -4.09 -16.96 -1.10
CA PRO A 171 -5.03 -17.03 -2.23
C PRO A 171 -5.00 -18.34 -3.01
N HIS A 172 -3.91 -19.09 -2.93
CA HIS A 172 -3.77 -20.38 -3.62
C HIS A 172 -4.23 -21.60 -2.81
N ARG A 173 -4.48 -21.45 -1.51
CA ARG A 173 -4.88 -22.55 -0.62
C ARG A 173 -6.29 -22.40 -0.08
N GLU A 174 -6.57 -21.22 0.48
CA GLU A 174 -7.81 -20.95 1.22
C GLU A 174 -8.91 -20.41 0.30
N PRO A 175 -10.18 -20.67 0.58
CA PRO A 175 -11.29 -20.00 -0.09
C PRO A 175 -11.25 -18.49 0.13
N HIS A 176 -11.71 -17.73 -0.87
CA HIS A 176 -11.90 -16.30 -0.73
C HIS A 176 -12.97 -16.01 0.34
N GLY A 177 -12.65 -15.14 1.30
CA GLY A 177 -13.53 -14.82 2.43
C GLY A 177 -13.25 -15.62 3.71
N GLU A 178 -12.32 -16.59 3.70
CA GLU A 178 -12.00 -17.42 4.88
C GLU A 178 -10.60 -17.19 5.44
N GLY A 179 -9.61 -17.03 4.60
CA GLY A 179 -8.23 -16.77 5.02
C GLY A 179 -7.62 -15.58 4.31
N TRP A 180 -8.26 -15.13 3.25
CA TRP A 180 -7.90 -13.95 2.50
C TRP A 180 -9.13 -13.25 1.93
N TRP A 181 -9.05 -11.93 1.82
CA TRP A 181 -10.12 -11.06 1.34
C TRP A 181 -9.58 -10.07 0.33
N HIS A 182 -10.23 -9.94 -0.83
CA HIS A 182 -10.00 -8.85 -1.76
C HIS A 182 -10.76 -7.63 -1.23
N ILE A 183 -10.05 -6.67 -0.62
CA ILE A 183 -10.67 -5.55 0.11
C ILE A 183 -10.67 -4.24 -0.68
N PHE A 184 -9.86 -4.13 -1.73
CA PHE A 184 -9.74 -2.90 -2.51
C PHE A 184 -9.30 -3.19 -3.95
N ASN A 185 -9.79 -2.36 -4.89
CA ASN A 185 -9.42 -2.41 -6.30
C ASN A 185 -9.20 -1.00 -6.84
N SER A 186 -8.03 -0.75 -7.43
CA SER A 186 -7.65 0.56 -7.99
C SER A 186 -8.17 0.74 -9.42
N HIS A 187 -9.49 0.82 -9.62
CA HIS A 187 -10.07 0.96 -10.96
C HIS A 187 -9.91 2.36 -11.56
N TYR A 188 -9.91 3.40 -10.74
CA TYR A 188 -10.05 4.78 -11.20
C TYR A 188 -8.81 5.64 -10.94
N SER A 189 -7.90 5.18 -10.10
CA SER A 189 -6.72 5.94 -9.71
C SER A 189 -5.58 5.00 -9.35
N GLU A 190 -4.35 5.43 -9.61
CA GLU A 190 -3.15 4.66 -9.30
C GLU A 190 -2.96 4.46 -7.81
N LEU A 191 -2.60 3.26 -7.40
CA LEU A 191 -2.19 2.98 -6.03
C LEU A 191 -0.88 3.71 -5.73
N ARG A 192 -0.86 4.46 -4.63
CA ARG A 192 0.35 5.14 -4.12
C ARG A 192 1.05 4.30 -3.08
N THR A 193 0.30 3.80 -2.11
CA THR A 193 0.83 2.93 -1.06
C THR A 193 -0.30 2.21 -0.33
N VAL A 194 0.06 1.11 0.30
CA VAL A 194 -0.81 0.33 1.16
C VAL A 194 -0.01 -0.19 2.35
N GLY A 195 -0.62 -0.26 3.51
CA GLY A 195 0.04 -0.86 4.66
C GLY A 195 -0.64 -0.58 5.99
N PHE A 196 -0.08 -1.21 6.99
CA PHE A 196 -0.48 -1.01 8.39
C PHE A 196 0.33 0.11 9.04
N SER A 197 -0.30 0.76 10.01
CA SER A 197 0.40 1.62 10.96
C SER A 197 1.43 0.85 11.79
N PRO A 198 2.44 1.51 12.36
CA PRO A 198 3.38 0.88 13.29
C PRO A 198 2.72 0.23 14.51
N SER A 199 1.60 0.77 14.97
CA SER A 199 0.79 0.16 16.04
C SER A 199 0.08 -1.12 15.60
N GLY A 200 -0.10 -1.32 14.30
CA GLY A 200 -0.89 -2.39 13.71
C GLY A 200 -2.40 -2.22 13.88
N HIS A 201 -2.88 -1.07 14.37
CA HIS A 201 -4.31 -0.84 14.60
C HIS A 201 -5.02 -0.18 13.41
N THR A 202 -4.28 0.38 12.47
CA THR A 202 -4.81 1.02 11.25
C THR A 202 -4.26 0.34 10.03
N LEU A 203 -5.12 0.15 9.04
CA LEU A 203 -4.80 -0.24 7.66
C LEU A 203 -5.17 0.93 6.75
N ALA A 204 -4.26 1.33 5.87
CA ALA A 204 -4.47 2.39 4.90
C ALA A 204 -4.23 1.90 3.48
N VAL A 205 -5.06 2.37 2.56
CA VAL A 205 -4.87 2.31 1.12
C VAL A 205 -4.96 3.72 0.58
N ALA A 206 -3.90 4.20 -0.05
CA ALA A 206 -3.84 5.51 -0.67
C ALA A 206 -3.67 5.36 -2.17
N THR A 207 -4.53 6.02 -2.94
CA THR A 207 -4.41 6.16 -4.39
C THR A 207 -4.01 7.58 -4.76
N SER A 208 -3.87 7.91 -6.02
CA SER A 208 -3.58 9.27 -6.48
C SER A 208 -4.72 10.27 -6.19
N SER A 209 -5.90 9.82 -5.77
CA SER A 209 -7.07 10.66 -5.54
C SER A 209 -7.80 10.44 -4.21
N ASP A 210 -7.51 9.35 -3.50
CA ASP A 210 -8.30 8.92 -2.36
C ASP A 210 -7.47 8.29 -1.26
N LEU A 211 -7.94 8.45 -0.01
CA LEU A 211 -7.47 7.71 1.16
C LEU A 211 -8.60 6.85 1.71
N THR A 212 -8.36 5.55 1.81
CA THR A 212 -9.26 4.59 2.46
C THR A 212 -8.59 4.04 3.72
N LEU A 213 -9.31 4.03 4.83
CA LEU A 213 -8.82 3.57 6.12
C LEU A 213 -9.74 2.52 6.73
N TRP A 214 -9.13 1.55 7.37
CA TRP A 214 -9.79 0.63 8.30
C TRP A 214 -9.05 0.67 9.63
N THR A 215 -9.80 0.50 10.71
CA THR A 215 -9.24 0.44 12.05
C THR A 215 -9.77 -0.76 12.81
N ARG A 216 -8.94 -1.33 13.67
CA ARG A 216 -9.32 -2.32 14.69
C ARG A 216 -9.19 -1.77 16.12
N ALA A 217 -8.89 -0.49 16.25
CA ALA A 217 -8.91 0.20 17.53
C ALA A 217 -10.34 0.33 18.08
N GLY A 218 -10.51 0.27 19.39
CA GLY A 218 -11.78 0.54 20.06
C GLY A 218 -12.32 1.92 19.73
N ARG A 219 -13.66 2.07 19.55
CA ARG A 219 -14.27 3.41 19.45
C ARG A 219 -14.06 4.15 20.79
N ARG A 220 -13.73 5.44 20.67
CA ARG A 220 -13.70 6.35 21.83
C ARG A 220 -15.08 6.58 22.40
#